data_06315ad130434a57af1883d1ce0085cc
#
_entry.id   06315ad130434a57af1883d1ce0085cc
#
_cell.length_a   1.000
_cell.length_b   1.000
_cell.length_c   1.000
_cell.angle_alpha   90.00
_cell.angle_beta   90.00
_cell.angle_gamma   90.00
#
_symmetry.space_group_name_H-M   'P 1'
#
loop_
_entity.id
_entity.type
_entity.pdbx_description
1 polymer ?
#
loop_
_entity_poly.entity_id
_entity_poly.type
_entity_poly.pdbx_seq_one_letter_code
_entity_poly.pdbx_strand_id
1 'polypeptide(L)'
;MSAGAFDDHHPPQPELIKDCVHCGFCLPSCPTYVLWGEEMDSPRGRIHLMKSGLEGEPLSASMVGHFDACLGCMACVPACPSGVQYGTLIADTRAQVQRRYQRPRRERLLREAIFWLFPYPKRLRALRGPLALYQRSGLDRLLRRTRLLDRLPPTLRVMESLTPTVTRRHPLPERVPARGRRRAVVGML
;
A
#
# COMPACT_ATOMS: atom_id res chain seq x y z
N MET A 1 -13.16 19.74 -20.80
CA MET A 1 -12.11 18.82 -20.32
C MET A 1 -11.40 19.53 -19.18
N SER A 2 -11.59 19.11 -17.93
CA SER A 2 -10.96 19.76 -16.77
C SER A 2 -9.44 19.65 -16.89
N ALA A 3 -8.77 20.79 -16.95
CA ALA A 3 -7.29 20.85 -17.10
C ALA A 3 -6.56 20.43 -15.80
N GLY A 4 -7.27 20.23 -14.70
CA GLY A 4 -6.72 19.88 -13.40
C GLY A 4 -6.43 18.39 -13.20
N ALA A 5 -5.83 18.07 -12.06
CA ALA A 5 -5.46 16.70 -11.68
C ALA A 5 -6.69 15.77 -11.55
N PHE A 6 -7.83 16.28 -11.17
CA PHE A 6 -9.02 15.49 -10.81
C PHE A 6 -10.22 15.78 -11.74
N ASP A 7 -11.06 14.77 -11.92
CA ASP A 7 -12.35 14.88 -12.60
C ASP A 7 -13.49 15.06 -11.57
N ASP A 8 -14.71 15.27 -12.07
CA ASP A 8 -15.90 15.53 -11.23
C ASP A 8 -16.46 14.26 -10.54
N HIS A 9 -15.87 13.10 -10.81
CA HIS A 9 -16.33 11.84 -10.23
C HIS A 9 -15.57 11.51 -8.94
N HIS A 10 -16.09 11.89 -7.78
CA HIS A 10 -15.51 11.72 -6.45
C HIS A 10 -14.07 12.26 -6.34
N PRO A 11 -13.85 13.56 -6.59
CA PRO A 11 -12.58 14.20 -6.27
C PRO A 11 -12.36 14.27 -4.75
N PRO A 12 -11.11 14.47 -4.28
CA PRO A 12 -10.88 14.80 -2.88
C PRO A 12 -11.73 16.01 -2.47
N GLN A 13 -12.48 15.87 -1.37
CA GLN A 13 -13.46 16.88 -0.97
C GLN A 13 -12.77 18.13 -0.43
N PRO A 14 -13.01 19.34 -1.00
CA PRO A 14 -12.38 20.58 -0.56
C PRO A 14 -12.66 20.91 0.93
N GLU A 15 -13.83 20.52 1.43
CA GLU A 15 -14.22 20.72 2.82
C GLU A 15 -13.31 19.96 3.77
N LEU A 16 -13.03 18.69 3.49
CA LEU A 16 -12.13 17.86 4.29
C LEU A 16 -10.66 18.32 4.20
N ILE A 17 -10.26 18.92 3.08
CA ILE A 17 -8.93 19.51 2.91
C ILE A 17 -8.76 20.73 3.82
N LYS A 18 -9.79 21.56 3.98
CA LYS A 18 -9.77 22.77 4.83
C LYS A 18 -9.61 22.45 6.31
N ASP A 19 -9.97 21.25 6.76
CA ASP A 19 -9.76 20.82 8.15
C ASP A 19 -8.28 20.74 8.51
N CYS A 20 -7.38 20.66 7.51
CA CYS A 20 -5.95 20.61 7.73
C CYS A 20 -5.34 21.99 7.95
N VAL A 21 -4.94 22.30 9.18
CA VAL A 21 -4.27 23.55 9.54
C VAL A 21 -2.74 23.50 9.41
N HIS A 22 -2.21 22.46 8.77
CA HIS A 22 -0.79 22.24 8.51
C HIS A 22 0.13 22.27 9.76
N CYS A 23 -0.38 21.95 10.95
CA CYS A 23 0.32 22.02 12.24
C CYS A 23 1.55 21.08 12.37
N GLY A 24 1.59 19.98 11.59
CA GLY A 24 2.72 19.06 11.56
C GLY A 24 2.69 17.91 12.57
N PHE A 25 1.70 17.80 13.47
CA PHE A 25 1.60 16.69 14.43
C PHE A 25 1.56 15.29 13.78
N CYS A 26 1.14 15.19 12.54
CA CYS A 26 1.14 13.95 11.78
C CYS A 26 2.52 13.52 11.24
N LEU A 27 3.53 14.40 11.23
CA LEU A 27 4.83 14.14 10.64
C LEU A 27 5.58 12.99 11.33
N PRO A 28 5.78 12.99 12.65
CA PRO A 28 6.50 11.92 13.33
C PRO A 28 5.78 10.58 13.28
N SER A 29 4.46 10.58 12.99
CA SER A 29 3.66 9.35 12.86
C SER A 29 3.67 8.77 11.45
N CYS A 30 4.23 9.49 10.47
CA CYS A 30 4.23 9.06 9.08
C CYS A 30 5.52 8.31 8.72
N PRO A 31 5.46 6.99 8.40
CA PRO A 31 6.66 6.22 8.09
C PRO A 31 7.43 6.75 6.89
N THR A 32 6.74 7.22 5.85
CA THR A 32 7.39 7.73 4.64
C THR A 32 8.11 9.05 4.90
N TYR A 33 7.54 9.93 5.70
CA TYR A 33 8.21 11.15 6.11
C TYR A 33 9.42 10.89 7.01
N VAL A 34 9.28 10.00 7.99
CA VAL A 34 10.39 9.66 8.91
C VAL A 34 11.58 9.04 8.17
N LEU A 35 11.32 8.24 7.12
CA LEU A 35 12.38 7.60 6.34
C LEU A 35 13.07 8.54 5.35
N TRP A 36 12.32 9.42 4.70
CA TRP A 36 12.84 10.20 3.57
C TRP A 36 13.03 11.69 3.87
N GLY A 37 12.39 12.22 4.91
CA GLY A 37 12.45 13.65 5.26
C GLY A 37 11.79 14.57 4.23
N GLU A 38 11.10 14.01 3.24
CA GLU A 38 10.45 14.76 2.16
C GLU A 38 9.04 15.21 2.60
N GLU A 39 8.81 16.53 2.58
CA GLU A 39 7.55 17.10 3.06
C GLU A 39 6.33 16.58 2.28
N MET A 40 6.45 16.43 0.96
CA MET A 40 5.36 15.94 0.11
C MET A 40 5.02 14.47 0.36
N ASP A 41 5.89 13.72 1.04
CA ASP A 41 5.64 12.35 1.50
C ASP A 41 4.99 12.28 2.89
N SER A 42 4.69 13.43 3.48
CA SER A 42 3.92 13.55 4.72
C SER A 42 2.39 13.61 4.45
N PRO A 43 1.54 13.34 5.46
CA PRO A 43 0.09 13.49 5.30
C PRO A 43 -0.32 14.90 4.93
N ARG A 44 0.25 15.93 5.59
CA ARG A 44 -0.08 17.33 5.29
C ARG A 44 0.44 17.75 3.92
N GLY A 45 1.62 17.30 3.51
CA GLY A 45 2.16 17.56 2.19
C GLY A 45 1.30 16.94 1.09
N ARG A 46 0.81 15.70 1.28
CA ARG A 46 -0.14 15.09 0.35
C ARG A 46 -1.47 15.84 0.29
N ILE A 47 -1.98 16.36 1.41
CA ILE A 47 -3.17 17.22 1.41
C ILE A 47 -2.91 18.50 0.61
N HIS A 48 -1.73 19.08 0.75
CA HIS A 48 -1.33 20.24 -0.06
C HIS A 48 -1.35 19.91 -1.56
N LEU A 49 -0.78 18.77 -1.96
CA LEU A 49 -0.85 18.30 -3.35
C LEU A 49 -2.28 18.04 -3.85
N MET A 50 -3.17 17.53 -2.99
CA MET A 50 -4.59 17.39 -3.32
C MET A 50 -5.23 18.74 -3.59
N LYS A 51 -4.94 19.73 -2.75
CA LYS A 51 -5.40 21.09 -2.93
C LYS A 51 -4.91 21.70 -4.26
N SER A 52 -3.60 21.64 -4.53
CA SER A 52 -3.03 22.12 -5.81
C SER A 52 -3.69 21.45 -7.02
N GLY A 53 -3.94 20.15 -6.94
CA GLY A 53 -4.64 19.41 -8.00
C GLY A 53 -6.08 19.87 -8.24
N LEU A 54 -6.80 20.26 -7.17
CA LEU A 54 -8.14 20.86 -7.28
C LEU A 54 -8.09 22.29 -7.83
N GLU A 55 -7.03 23.03 -7.54
CA GLU A 55 -6.78 24.40 -8.04
C GLU A 55 -6.34 24.45 -9.50
N GLY A 56 -6.18 23.29 -10.14
CA GLY A 56 -5.93 23.19 -11.58
C GLY A 56 -4.55 22.67 -11.97
N GLU A 57 -3.66 22.35 -11.03
CA GLU A 57 -2.39 21.71 -11.38
C GLU A 57 -2.62 20.32 -12.01
N PRO A 58 -1.84 19.98 -13.06
CA PRO A 58 -1.97 18.69 -13.72
C PRO A 58 -1.45 17.55 -12.84
N LEU A 59 -2.01 16.34 -13.01
CA LEU A 59 -1.57 15.13 -12.32
C LEU A 59 -0.19 14.68 -12.86
N SER A 60 0.88 15.24 -12.29
CA SER A 60 2.26 14.94 -12.67
C SER A 60 2.75 13.60 -12.13
N ALA A 61 3.79 13.03 -12.75
CA ALA A 61 4.43 11.80 -12.26
C ALA A 61 4.99 11.96 -10.82
N SER A 62 5.50 13.14 -10.47
CA SER A 62 5.97 13.45 -9.14
C SER A 62 4.82 13.42 -8.13
N MET A 63 3.73 14.13 -8.40
CA MET A 63 2.53 14.15 -7.55
C MET A 63 1.97 12.74 -7.33
N VAL A 64 1.87 11.94 -8.39
CA VAL A 64 1.44 10.53 -8.31
C VAL A 64 2.40 9.71 -7.47
N GLY A 65 3.71 9.92 -7.59
CA GLY A 65 4.72 9.24 -6.79
C GLY A 65 4.48 9.44 -5.29
N HIS A 66 4.22 10.66 -4.86
CA HIS A 66 3.92 10.97 -3.44
C HIS A 66 2.61 10.32 -2.97
N PHE A 67 1.55 10.28 -3.79
CA PHE A 67 0.31 9.59 -3.43
C PHE A 67 0.48 8.07 -3.36
N ASP A 68 1.25 7.48 -4.27
CA ASP A 68 1.54 6.05 -4.30
C ASP A 68 2.44 5.62 -3.13
N ALA A 69 3.37 6.47 -2.70
CA ALA A 69 4.27 6.22 -1.57
C ALA A 69 3.54 6.12 -0.22
N CYS A 70 2.33 6.68 -0.09
CA CYS A 70 1.53 6.52 1.13
C CYS A 70 1.22 5.04 1.42
N LEU A 71 1.55 4.54 2.60
CA LEU A 71 1.29 3.14 2.97
C LEU A 71 -0.18 2.85 3.31
N GLY A 72 -1.02 3.88 3.49
CA GLY A 72 -2.41 3.70 3.92
C GLY A 72 -2.54 3.18 5.36
N CYS A 73 -1.51 3.31 6.19
CA CYS A 73 -1.47 2.78 7.55
C CYS A 73 -2.34 3.55 8.56
N MET A 74 -2.83 4.73 8.19
CA MET A 74 -3.69 5.62 8.99
C MET A 74 -3.11 6.07 10.34
N ALA A 75 -1.81 5.87 10.60
CA ALA A 75 -1.16 6.29 11.85
C ALA A 75 -1.21 7.82 12.07
N CYS A 76 -1.38 8.59 11.00
CA CYS A 76 -1.55 10.05 11.06
C CYS A 76 -2.93 10.50 11.55
N VAL A 77 -3.96 9.63 11.48
CA VAL A 77 -5.34 9.99 11.86
C VAL A 77 -5.46 10.27 13.37
N PRO A 78 -5.07 9.34 14.27
CA PRO A 78 -5.14 9.60 15.71
C PRO A 78 -4.16 10.70 16.18
N ALA A 79 -3.14 11.02 15.40
CA ALA A 79 -2.18 12.08 15.70
C ALA A 79 -2.69 13.48 15.33
N CYS A 80 -3.79 13.59 14.59
CA CYS A 80 -4.31 14.85 14.10
C CYS A 80 -5.26 15.50 15.12
N PRO A 81 -4.90 16.68 15.72
CA PRO A 81 -5.78 17.37 16.66
C PRO A 81 -7.03 17.98 15.98
N SER A 82 -6.94 18.28 14.68
CA SER A 82 -8.06 18.82 13.88
C SER A 82 -9.02 17.74 13.36
N GLY A 83 -8.76 16.46 13.62
CA GLY A 83 -9.63 15.35 13.21
C GLY A 83 -9.76 15.15 11.69
N VAL A 84 -8.74 15.54 10.91
CA VAL A 84 -8.76 15.41 9.44
C VAL A 84 -9.08 13.99 9.02
N GLN A 85 -10.07 13.82 8.15
CA GLN A 85 -10.47 12.53 7.58
C GLN A 85 -9.54 12.09 6.45
N TYR A 86 -8.25 11.92 6.79
CA TYR A 86 -7.21 11.61 5.82
C TYR A 86 -7.47 10.32 5.05
N GLY A 87 -8.11 9.33 5.68
CA GLY A 87 -8.48 8.06 5.03
C GLY A 87 -9.35 8.25 3.81
N THR A 88 -10.38 9.09 3.91
CA THR A 88 -11.28 9.43 2.81
C THR A 88 -10.52 10.19 1.71
N LEU A 89 -9.77 11.22 2.09
CA LEU A 89 -9.00 12.03 1.15
C LEU A 89 -8.03 11.20 0.30
N ILE A 90 -7.26 10.32 0.92
CA ILE A 90 -6.27 9.49 0.18
C ILE A 90 -6.95 8.40 -0.66
N ALA A 91 -8.10 7.87 -0.24
CA ALA A 91 -8.85 6.88 -1.01
C ALA A 91 -9.42 7.50 -2.29
N ASP A 92 -10.08 8.66 -2.19
CA ASP A 92 -10.62 9.40 -3.33
C ASP A 92 -9.51 9.83 -4.29
N THR A 93 -8.40 10.36 -3.76
CA THR A 93 -7.22 10.72 -4.56
C THR A 93 -6.67 9.54 -5.34
N ARG A 94 -6.54 8.37 -4.71
CA ARG A 94 -6.03 7.17 -5.39
C ARG A 94 -6.98 6.65 -6.47
N ALA A 95 -8.28 6.77 -6.25
CA ALA A 95 -9.27 6.43 -7.28
C ALA A 95 -9.13 7.36 -8.50
N GLN A 96 -8.91 8.65 -8.28
CA GLN A 96 -8.63 9.62 -9.33
C GLN A 96 -7.32 9.31 -10.09
N VAL A 97 -6.22 9.06 -9.37
CA VAL A 97 -4.93 8.66 -9.95
C VAL A 97 -5.09 7.40 -10.81
N GLN A 98 -5.83 6.40 -10.32
CA GLN A 98 -6.03 5.15 -11.05
C GLN A 98 -6.79 5.34 -12.37
N ARG A 99 -7.73 6.29 -12.44
CA ARG A 99 -8.50 6.58 -13.65
C ARG A 99 -7.76 7.49 -14.63
N ARG A 100 -7.06 8.48 -14.14
CA ARG A 100 -6.56 9.59 -14.97
C ARG A 100 -5.08 9.50 -15.31
N TYR A 101 -4.26 8.88 -14.48
CA TYR A 101 -2.84 8.78 -14.71
C TYR A 101 -2.47 7.57 -15.59
N GLN A 102 -1.82 7.84 -16.70
CA GLN A 102 -1.34 6.80 -17.60
C GLN A 102 0.02 6.28 -17.13
N ARG A 103 0.00 5.13 -16.47
CA ARG A 103 1.21 4.50 -15.96
C ARG A 103 2.06 3.87 -17.07
N PRO A 104 3.39 3.84 -16.90
CA PRO A 104 4.28 3.10 -17.81
C PRO A 104 3.85 1.62 -17.93
N ARG A 105 4.04 1.01 -19.09
CA ARG A 105 3.61 -0.36 -19.38
C ARG A 105 4.09 -1.38 -18.34
N ARG A 106 5.34 -1.28 -17.88
CA ARG A 106 5.93 -2.19 -16.86
C ARG A 106 5.18 -2.12 -15.54
N GLU A 107 4.89 -0.91 -15.08
CA GLU A 107 4.17 -0.69 -13.82
C GLU A 107 2.74 -1.18 -13.93
N ARG A 108 2.07 -0.91 -15.05
CA ARG A 108 0.70 -1.38 -15.30
C ARG A 108 0.64 -2.90 -15.28
N LEU A 109 1.53 -3.60 -15.98
CA LEU A 109 1.59 -5.07 -16.00
C LEU A 109 1.81 -5.66 -14.60
N LEU A 110 2.72 -5.07 -13.81
CA LEU A 110 2.96 -5.53 -12.44
C LEU A 110 1.71 -5.35 -11.56
N ARG A 111 1.04 -4.21 -11.66
CA ARG A 111 -0.20 -3.94 -10.91
C ARG A 111 -1.32 -4.88 -11.33
N GLU A 112 -1.51 -5.09 -12.62
CA GLU A 112 -2.49 -6.05 -13.15
C GLU A 112 -2.21 -7.48 -12.65
N ALA A 113 -0.95 -7.90 -12.64
CA ALA A 113 -0.55 -9.21 -12.09
C ALA A 113 -0.85 -9.32 -10.58
N ILE A 114 -0.56 -8.27 -9.80
CA ILE A 114 -0.86 -8.23 -8.37
C ILE A 114 -2.38 -8.33 -8.15
N PHE A 115 -3.19 -7.51 -8.83
CA PHE A 115 -4.64 -7.52 -8.70
C PHE A 115 -5.28 -8.82 -9.25
N TRP A 116 -4.66 -9.44 -10.24
CA TRP A 116 -5.11 -10.75 -10.73
C TRP A 116 -4.82 -11.86 -9.73
N LEU A 117 -3.71 -11.80 -8.99
CA LEU A 117 -3.24 -12.88 -8.13
C LEU A 117 -3.74 -12.78 -6.69
N PHE A 118 -3.47 -11.65 -6.02
CA PHE A 118 -3.61 -11.53 -4.56
C PHE A 118 -5.05 -11.58 -4.04
N PRO A 119 -6.07 -11.01 -4.71
CA PRO A 119 -7.44 -11.07 -4.23
C PRO A 119 -8.07 -12.47 -4.27
N TYR A 120 -7.42 -13.42 -4.96
CA TYR A 120 -8.00 -14.74 -5.21
C TYR A 120 -7.27 -15.86 -4.46
N PRO A 121 -7.84 -16.34 -3.32
CA PRO A 121 -7.17 -17.36 -2.49
C PRO A 121 -6.86 -18.67 -3.24
N LYS A 122 -7.67 -19.03 -4.25
CA LYS A 122 -7.44 -20.20 -5.09
C LYS A 122 -6.15 -20.08 -5.91
N ARG A 123 -5.87 -18.89 -6.47
CA ARG A 123 -4.68 -18.60 -7.26
C ARG A 123 -3.42 -18.58 -6.38
N LEU A 124 -3.50 -17.95 -5.21
CA LEU A 124 -2.40 -17.97 -4.22
C LEU A 124 -2.11 -19.40 -3.76
N ARG A 125 -3.14 -20.22 -3.55
CA ARG A 125 -2.93 -21.64 -3.19
C ARG A 125 -2.25 -22.44 -4.30
N ALA A 126 -2.52 -22.14 -5.56
CA ALA A 126 -1.86 -22.77 -6.71
C ALA A 126 -0.33 -22.48 -6.74
N LEU A 127 0.08 -21.30 -6.32
CA LEU A 127 1.53 -20.94 -6.23
C LEU A 127 2.27 -21.73 -5.16
N ARG A 128 1.57 -22.30 -4.19
CA ARG A 128 2.21 -23.05 -3.10
C ARG A 128 2.98 -24.27 -3.60
N GLY A 129 2.46 -24.98 -4.62
CA GLY A 129 3.11 -26.15 -5.20
C GLY A 129 4.49 -25.82 -5.77
N PRO A 130 4.59 -24.97 -6.78
CA PRO A 130 5.86 -24.52 -7.34
C PRO A 130 6.83 -23.93 -6.29
N LEU A 131 6.31 -23.12 -5.35
CA LEU A 131 7.13 -22.54 -4.29
C LEU A 131 7.69 -23.61 -3.34
N ALA A 132 6.88 -24.61 -2.96
CA ALA A 132 7.32 -25.72 -2.13
C ALA A 132 8.38 -26.57 -2.86
N LEU A 133 8.23 -26.78 -4.17
CA LEU A 133 9.21 -27.50 -4.99
C LEU A 133 10.54 -26.72 -5.04
N TYR A 134 10.49 -25.41 -5.29
CA TYR A 134 11.65 -24.53 -5.28
C TYR A 134 12.43 -24.62 -3.95
N GLN A 135 11.74 -24.53 -2.82
CA GLN A 135 12.36 -24.57 -1.50
C GLN A 135 12.86 -25.99 -1.13
N ARG A 136 12.11 -27.05 -1.47
CA ARG A 136 12.47 -28.44 -1.13
C ARG A 136 13.59 -29.00 -2.00
N SER A 137 13.69 -28.55 -3.25
CA SER A 137 14.80 -28.95 -4.14
C SER A 137 16.16 -28.38 -3.71
N GLY A 138 16.19 -27.44 -2.76
CA GLY A 138 17.40 -26.75 -2.36
C GLY A 138 17.89 -25.71 -3.37
N LEU A 139 17.11 -25.45 -4.42
CA LEU A 139 17.45 -24.46 -5.44
C LEU A 139 17.54 -23.05 -4.85
N ASP A 140 16.70 -22.74 -3.87
CA ASP A 140 16.75 -21.51 -3.09
C ASP A 140 18.12 -21.30 -2.42
N ARG A 141 18.67 -22.34 -1.78
CA ARG A 141 19.97 -22.31 -1.12
C ARG A 141 21.11 -22.18 -2.13
N LEU A 142 21.03 -22.90 -3.26
CA LEU A 142 22.00 -22.82 -4.33
C LEU A 142 22.06 -21.42 -4.93
N LEU A 143 20.91 -20.83 -5.27
CA LEU A 143 20.83 -19.49 -5.83
C LEU A 143 21.34 -18.41 -4.88
N ARG A 144 21.07 -18.54 -3.57
CA ARG A 144 21.63 -17.65 -2.54
C ARG A 144 23.15 -17.83 -2.41
N ARG A 145 23.66 -19.07 -2.41
CA ARG A 145 25.09 -19.38 -2.30
C ARG A 145 25.90 -18.88 -3.49
N THR A 146 25.36 -18.99 -4.69
CA THR A 146 26.01 -18.52 -5.93
C THR A 146 25.89 -17.02 -6.18
N ARG A 147 25.23 -16.29 -5.29
CA ARG A 147 24.93 -14.85 -5.43
C ARG A 147 24.20 -14.51 -6.75
N LEU A 148 23.58 -15.49 -7.38
CA LEU A 148 22.83 -15.26 -8.63
C LEU A 148 21.63 -14.35 -8.42
N LEU A 149 21.06 -14.38 -7.21
CA LEU A 149 19.97 -13.48 -6.81
C LEU A 149 20.41 -12.00 -6.78
N ASP A 150 21.70 -11.73 -6.58
CA ASP A 150 22.24 -10.36 -6.57
C ASP A 150 22.17 -9.68 -7.95
N ARG A 151 22.04 -10.50 -9.03
CA ARG A 151 21.85 -10.01 -10.40
C ARG A 151 20.40 -9.64 -10.72
N LEU A 152 19.46 -10.01 -9.85
CA LEU A 152 18.05 -9.65 -10.03
C LEU A 152 17.81 -8.16 -9.72
N PRO A 153 16.80 -7.55 -10.35
CA PRO A 153 16.33 -6.22 -9.97
C PRO A 153 16.05 -6.15 -8.46
N PRO A 154 16.33 -5.03 -7.78
CA PRO A 154 16.14 -4.88 -6.33
C PRO A 154 14.77 -5.34 -5.82
N THR A 155 13.71 -5.02 -6.57
CA THR A 155 12.35 -5.40 -6.23
C THR A 155 12.17 -6.93 -6.14
N LEU A 156 12.69 -7.68 -7.11
CA LEU A 156 12.59 -9.15 -7.12
C LEU A 156 13.42 -9.78 -6.01
N ARG A 157 14.58 -9.20 -5.69
CA ARG A 157 15.43 -9.64 -4.57
C ARG A 157 14.69 -9.47 -3.24
N VAL A 158 14.05 -8.32 -3.02
CA VAL A 158 13.26 -8.07 -1.82
C VAL A 158 12.06 -9.03 -1.75
N MET A 159 11.34 -9.24 -2.85
CA MET A 159 10.23 -10.20 -2.90
C MET A 159 10.68 -11.62 -2.54
N GLU A 160 11.84 -12.06 -3.04
CA GLU A 160 12.40 -13.38 -2.70
C GLU A 160 12.78 -13.44 -1.21
N SER A 161 13.41 -12.41 -0.66
CA SER A 161 13.81 -12.37 0.75
C SER A 161 12.60 -12.40 1.72
N LEU A 162 11.47 -11.86 1.30
CA LEU A 162 10.23 -11.84 2.07
C LEU A 162 9.39 -13.12 1.87
N THR A 163 9.81 -14.02 0.99
CA THR A 163 9.06 -15.25 0.70
C THR A 163 9.06 -16.18 1.91
N PRO A 164 7.89 -16.51 2.49
CA PRO A 164 7.81 -17.36 3.68
C PRO A 164 8.17 -18.81 3.35
N THR A 165 8.71 -19.52 4.33
CA THR A 165 8.93 -20.97 4.20
C THR A 165 7.59 -21.71 4.11
N VAL A 166 7.47 -22.54 3.07
CA VAL A 166 6.23 -23.32 2.87
C VAL A 166 6.24 -24.53 3.83
N THR A 167 5.50 -24.40 4.91
CA THR A 167 5.29 -25.47 5.91
C THR A 167 4.16 -26.41 5.49
N ARG A 168 4.02 -27.54 6.20
CA ARG A 168 2.85 -28.42 6.05
C ARG A 168 1.57 -27.68 6.38
N ARG A 169 0.51 -28.01 5.66
CA ARG A 169 -0.81 -27.39 5.89
C ARG A 169 -1.38 -27.89 7.20
N HIS A 170 -1.55 -27.01 8.17
CA HIS A 170 -2.37 -27.26 9.34
C HIS A 170 -3.74 -26.61 9.10
N PRO A 171 -4.84 -27.36 9.16
CA PRO A 171 -6.17 -26.76 9.16
C PRO A 171 -6.30 -25.87 10.41
N LEU A 172 -6.79 -24.65 10.21
CA LEU A 172 -7.14 -23.81 11.35
C LEU A 172 -8.33 -24.45 12.08
N PRO A 173 -8.30 -24.54 13.41
CA PRO A 173 -9.44 -25.05 14.16
C PRO A 173 -10.63 -24.09 13.98
N GLU A 174 -11.82 -24.64 13.84
CA GLU A 174 -13.06 -23.87 13.74
C GLU A 174 -13.30 -23.00 14.99
N ARG A 175 -12.82 -23.48 16.13
CA ARG A 175 -12.88 -22.75 17.40
C ARG A 175 -11.55 -22.86 18.13
N VAL A 176 -11.10 -21.72 18.65
CA VAL A 176 -9.95 -21.65 19.55
C VAL A 176 -10.49 -21.45 20.97
N PRO A 177 -10.25 -22.39 21.92
CA PRO A 177 -10.73 -22.24 23.29
C PRO A 177 -10.03 -21.06 23.98
N ALA A 178 -10.76 -20.40 24.86
CA ALA A 178 -10.20 -19.34 25.69
C ALA A 178 -9.11 -19.89 26.63
N ARG A 179 -8.02 -19.14 26.79
CA ARG A 179 -7.02 -19.38 27.83
C ARG A 179 -7.50 -18.67 29.10
N GLY A 180 -8.09 -19.43 30.04
CA GLY A 180 -8.70 -18.91 31.27
C GLY A 180 -10.21 -18.72 31.16
N ARG A 181 -10.81 -17.86 32.00
CA ARG A 181 -12.27 -17.64 32.05
C ARG A 181 -12.78 -17.04 30.72
N ARG A 182 -13.71 -17.74 30.05
CA ARG A 182 -14.36 -17.25 28.84
C ARG A 182 -15.20 -16.01 29.14
N ARG A 183 -14.91 -14.90 28.52
CA ARG A 183 -15.63 -13.62 28.64
C ARG A 183 -16.63 -13.39 27.49
N ALA A 184 -16.25 -13.80 26.26
CA ALA A 184 -17.07 -13.64 25.08
C ALA A 184 -16.72 -14.69 24.02
N VAL A 185 -17.56 -14.82 23.00
CA VAL A 185 -17.25 -15.52 21.75
C VAL A 185 -17.14 -14.45 20.68
N VAL A 186 -15.99 -14.41 19.98
CA VAL A 186 -15.73 -13.47 18.88
C VAL A 186 -15.54 -14.25 17.60
N GLY A 187 -16.14 -13.76 16.52
CA GLY A 187 -15.90 -14.26 15.16
C GLY A 187 -14.86 -13.39 14.46
N MET A 188 -13.94 -14.01 13.73
CA MET A 188 -13.08 -13.30 12.77
C MET A 188 -13.74 -13.44 11.39
N LEU A 189 -13.96 -12.30 10.74
CA LEU A 189 -14.48 -12.22 9.36
C LEU A 189 -13.33 -12.28 8.35
#